data_0673ca14683bc58bde0db6cd081f611d
#
_entry.id   0673ca14683bc58bde0db6cd081f611d
#
_cell.length_a   1.000
_cell.length_b   1.000
_cell.length_c   1.000
_cell.angle_alpha   90.00
_cell.angle_beta   90.00
_cell.angle_gamma   90.00
#
_symmetry.space_group_name_H-M   'P 1'
#
loop_
_entity.id
_entity.type
_entity.pdbx_description
1 polymer ?
#
loop_
_entity_poly.entity_id
_entity_poly.type
_entity_poly.pdbx_seq_one_letter_code
_entity_poly.pdbx_strand_id
1 'polypeptide(L)'
;PHEGEFERLSGAVGSDRVAAARGLAREAAATVLLKGPTTVIAEPDGDAYIVNSGGPWLATAGSGDVLAGIIAALLASGLSPGQAAAAGAWLHCRASDFAGHTCLVASDLLSAIPAAWPRFSGTMTDQHQ
;
A
#
# COMPACT_ATOMS: atom_id res chain seq x y z
N PRO A 1 0.26 9.65 -1.87
CA PRO A 1 1.14 10.39 -2.80
C PRO A 1 2.50 9.71 -2.96
N HIS A 2 3.18 9.91 -4.10
CA HIS A 2 4.61 9.74 -4.20
C HIS A 2 5.33 11.00 -3.62
N GLU A 3 6.67 10.96 -3.51
CA GLU A 3 7.43 12.03 -2.85
C GLU A 3 7.20 13.42 -3.45
N GLY A 4 7.21 13.55 -4.78
CA GLY A 4 6.97 14.85 -5.43
C GLY A 4 5.52 15.37 -5.30
N GLU A 5 4.53 14.51 -5.10
CA GLU A 5 3.16 14.91 -4.75
C GLU A 5 3.07 15.33 -3.29
N PHE A 6 3.79 14.60 -2.41
CA PHE A 6 3.87 14.91 -0.99
C PHE A 6 4.48 16.28 -0.75
N GLU A 7 5.58 16.61 -1.45
CA GLU A 7 6.25 17.90 -1.35
C GLU A 7 5.33 19.08 -1.66
N ARG A 8 4.41 18.90 -2.60
CA ARG A 8 3.40 19.92 -2.95
C ARG A 8 2.31 20.08 -1.89
N LEU A 9 2.08 19.05 -1.08
CA LEU A 9 1.04 19.05 -0.04
C LEU A 9 1.57 19.56 1.30
N SER A 10 2.79 19.17 1.68
CA SER A 10 3.29 19.35 3.05
C SER A 10 4.78 19.74 3.12
N GLY A 11 5.42 20.04 1.98
CA GLY A 11 6.85 20.33 1.94
C GLY A 11 7.73 19.10 1.88
N ALA A 12 9.04 19.29 1.93
CA ALA A 12 10.04 18.25 1.71
C ALA A 12 9.88 17.07 2.69
N VAL A 13 9.97 15.86 2.17
CA VAL A 13 9.90 14.63 2.99
C VAL A 13 11.09 14.52 3.94
N GLY A 14 12.26 15.02 3.54
CA GLY A 14 13.49 14.94 4.34
C GLY A 14 14.02 13.49 4.48
N SER A 15 14.89 13.30 5.46
CA SER A 15 15.50 11.99 5.74
C SER A 15 14.62 11.04 6.54
N ASP A 16 13.66 11.58 7.30
CA ASP A 16 12.72 10.79 8.11
C ASP A 16 11.32 10.76 7.46
N ARG A 17 11.13 9.78 6.59
CA ARG A 17 9.86 9.56 5.88
C ARG A 17 8.71 9.23 6.82
N VAL A 18 8.99 8.57 7.94
CA VAL A 18 7.96 8.20 8.93
C VAL A 18 7.46 9.44 9.65
N ALA A 19 8.38 10.30 10.09
CA ALA A 19 8.03 11.57 10.74
C ALA A 19 7.24 12.48 9.77
N ALA A 20 7.65 12.56 8.50
CA ALA A 20 6.95 13.34 7.49
C ALA A 20 5.51 12.82 7.27
N ALA A 21 5.34 11.51 7.05
CA ALA A 21 4.03 10.91 6.84
C ALA A 21 3.10 11.10 8.06
N ARG A 22 3.64 10.92 9.27
CA ARG A 22 2.91 11.19 10.53
C ARG A 22 2.50 12.64 10.69
N GLY A 23 3.37 13.57 10.29
CA GLY A 23 3.07 14.99 10.29
C GLY A 23 1.85 15.31 9.44
N LEU A 24 1.87 14.88 8.18
CA LEU A 24 0.75 15.09 7.25
C LEU A 24 -0.51 14.34 7.70
N ALA A 25 -0.41 13.13 8.25
CA ALA A 25 -1.57 12.37 8.72
C ALA A 25 -2.29 13.10 9.86
N ARG A 26 -1.56 13.70 10.79
CA ARG A 26 -2.14 14.52 11.89
C ARG A 26 -2.77 15.80 11.35
N GLU A 27 -2.10 16.50 10.45
CA GLU A 27 -2.58 17.74 9.86
C GLU A 27 -3.86 17.52 9.05
N ALA A 28 -3.88 16.47 8.24
CA ALA A 28 -5.02 16.12 7.40
C ALA A 28 -6.15 15.39 8.17
N ALA A 29 -5.91 14.97 9.42
CA ALA A 29 -6.79 14.08 10.19
C ALA A 29 -7.20 12.82 9.38
N ALA A 30 -6.26 12.26 8.61
CA ALA A 30 -6.50 11.15 7.68
C ALA A 30 -5.28 10.22 7.62
N THR A 31 -5.52 8.94 7.30
CA THR A 31 -4.44 8.01 7.01
C THR A 31 -3.71 8.43 5.74
N VAL A 32 -2.39 8.55 5.83
CA VAL A 32 -1.51 8.94 4.72
C VAL A 32 -0.65 7.77 4.29
N LEU A 33 -0.66 7.43 3.01
CA LEU A 33 0.21 6.45 2.40
C LEU A 33 1.25 7.17 1.52
N LEU A 34 2.49 7.26 1.98
CA LEU A 34 3.62 7.85 1.27
C LEU A 34 4.33 6.76 0.47
N LYS A 35 4.12 6.77 -0.86
CA LYS A 35 4.78 5.83 -1.79
C LYS A 35 6.28 6.10 -1.92
N GLY A 36 7.06 5.04 -2.11
CA GLY A 36 8.50 5.10 -2.33
C GLY A 36 9.11 3.71 -2.34
N PRO A 37 10.44 3.59 -2.37
CA PRO A 37 11.14 2.30 -2.25
C PRO A 37 10.71 1.53 -0.99
N THR A 38 10.43 2.26 0.06
CA THR A 38 9.69 1.80 1.24
C THR A 38 8.43 2.63 1.36
N THR A 39 7.27 2.01 1.30
CA THR A 39 5.98 2.68 1.48
C THR A 39 5.69 2.83 2.97
N VAL A 40 5.40 4.05 3.40
CA VAL A 40 5.03 4.37 4.78
C VAL A 40 3.54 4.70 4.82
N ILE A 41 2.81 4.03 5.71
CA ILE A 41 1.42 4.35 6.02
C ILE A 41 1.40 4.91 7.44
N ALA A 42 0.86 6.11 7.63
CA ALA A 42 0.74 6.75 8.93
C ALA A 42 -0.71 7.08 9.23
N GLU A 43 -1.13 6.84 10.46
CA GLU A 43 -2.46 7.17 10.95
C GLU A 43 -2.43 8.45 11.81
N PRO A 44 -3.55 9.19 11.92
CA PRO A 44 -3.60 10.45 12.66
C PRO A 44 -3.23 10.33 14.14
N ASP A 45 -3.48 9.16 14.76
CA ASP A 45 -3.15 8.83 16.16
C ASP A 45 -1.65 8.58 16.39
N GLY A 46 -0.89 8.43 15.30
CA GLY A 46 0.57 8.27 15.32
C GLY A 46 1.06 6.87 15.00
N ASP A 47 0.16 5.89 14.85
CA ASP A 47 0.54 4.56 14.38
C ASP A 47 1.08 4.62 12.95
N ALA A 48 2.00 3.72 12.64
CA ALA A 48 2.55 3.63 11.30
C ALA A 48 2.87 2.18 10.89
N TYR A 49 2.61 1.89 9.63
CA TYR A 49 2.98 0.63 8.98
C TYR A 49 4.07 0.91 7.95
N ILE A 50 4.98 -0.02 7.80
CA ILE A 50 6.03 0.03 6.80
C ILE A 50 5.89 -1.18 5.90
N VAL A 51 5.73 -0.93 4.59
CA VAL A 51 5.66 -1.97 3.58
C VAL A 51 6.87 -1.81 2.66
N ASN A 52 7.75 -2.81 2.66
CA ASN A 52 8.83 -2.85 1.69
C ASN A 52 8.23 -3.09 0.31
N SER A 53 8.23 -2.07 -0.51
CA SER A 53 7.79 -2.18 -1.90
C SER A 53 8.85 -2.95 -2.67
N GLY A 54 8.41 -4.01 -3.32
CA GLY A 54 9.26 -4.75 -4.25
C GLY A 54 9.78 -3.82 -5.34
N GLY A 55 10.90 -3.74 -5.79
CA GLY A 55 11.59 -3.08 -6.87
C GLY A 55 10.96 -1.86 -7.58
N PRO A 56 11.68 -1.29 -8.55
CA PRO A 56 11.28 -0.06 -9.25
C PRO A 56 10.09 -0.27 -10.22
N TRP A 57 9.64 -1.48 -10.40
CA TRP A 57 8.60 -1.87 -11.36
C TRP A 57 7.25 -1.21 -11.10
N LEU A 58 6.98 -0.82 -9.86
CA LEU A 58 5.76 -0.11 -9.46
C LEU A 58 5.78 1.39 -9.79
N ALA A 59 6.90 1.92 -10.32
CA ALA A 59 6.97 3.29 -10.83
C ALA A 59 6.33 3.47 -12.22
N THR A 60 5.43 2.56 -12.60
CA THR A 60 4.70 2.56 -13.87
C THR A 60 3.48 3.46 -13.78
N ALA A 61 3.19 4.19 -14.86
CA ALA A 61 2.00 5.03 -14.97
C ALA A 61 0.71 4.21 -14.74
N GLY A 62 -0.20 4.72 -13.91
CA GLY A 62 -1.45 4.04 -13.56
C GLY A 62 -1.33 3.01 -12.41
N SER A 63 -0.13 2.65 -11.97
CA SER A 63 0.03 1.71 -10.85
C SER A 63 -0.57 2.25 -9.55
N GLY A 64 -0.55 3.57 -9.36
CA GLY A 64 -1.18 4.25 -8.23
C GLY A 64 -2.70 4.13 -8.22
N ASP A 65 -3.33 4.12 -9.40
CA ASP A 65 -4.78 3.94 -9.55
C ASP A 65 -5.19 2.50 -9.20
N VAL A 66 -4.36 1.52 -9.59
CA VAL A 66 -4.55 0.12 -9.18
C VAL A 66 -4.46 -0.02 -7.66
N LEU A 67 -3.45 0.58 -7.04
CA LEU A 67 -3.30 0.60 -5.57
C LEU A 67 -4.52 1.24 -4.90
N ALA A 68 -4.98 2.38 -5.40
CA ALA A 68 -6.15 3.07 -4.87
C ALA A 68 -7.41 2.18 -4.95
N GLY A 69 -7.62 1.48 -6.06
CA GLY A 69 -8.71 0.52 -6.23
C GLY A 69 -8.65 -0.64 -5.25
N ILE A 70 -7.46 -1.21 -5.02
CA ILE A 70 -7.26 -2.28 -4.03
C ILE A 70 -7.61 -1.77 -2.62
N ILE A 71 -7.11 -0.61 -2.22
CA ILE A 71 -7.37 -0.02 -0.91
C ILE A 71 -8.86 0.26 -0.75
N ALA A 72 -9.52 0.83 -1.77
CA ALA A 72 -10.96 1.11 -1.73
C ALA A 72 -11.79 -0.16 -1.52
N ALA A 73 -11.43 -1.27 -2.19
CA ALA A 73 -12.10 -2.55 -2.01
C ALA A 73 -11.90 -3.11 -0.58
N LEU A 74 -10.71 -2.97 -0.02
CA LEU A 74 -10.42 -3.39 1.35
C LEU A 74 -11.16 -2.55 2.40
N LEU A 75 -11.25 -1.25 2.19
CA LEU A 75 -12.09 -0.36 3.01
C LEU A 75 -13.56 -0.78 2.95
N ALA A 76 -14.08 -1.04 1.75
CA ALA A 76 -15.46 -1.50 1.56
C ALA A 76 -15.73 -2.85 2.22
N SER A 77 -14.71 -3.69 2.40
CA SER A 77 -14.80 -4.97 3.13
C SER A 77 -14.73 -4.82 4.65
N GLY A 78 -14.54 -3.61 5.17
CA GLY A 78 -14.60 -3.31 6.61
C GLY A 78 -13.27 -3.20 7.32
N LEU A 79 -12.13 -3.19 6.62
CA LEU A 79 -10.84 -2.93 7.24
C LEU A 79 -10.75 -1.45 7.68
N SER A 80 -10.01 -1.19 8.76
CA SER A 80 -9.66 0.18 9.14
C SER A 80 -8.79 0.84 8.07
N PRO A 81 -8.74 2.19 7.99
CA PRO A 81 -7.95 2.89 6.98
C PRO A 81 -6.48 2.47 6.95
N GLY A 82 -5.82 2.36 8.10
CA GLY A 82 -4.43 1.91 8.19
C GLY A 82 -4.24 0.46 7.74
N GLN A 83 -5.13 -0.44 8.17
CA GLN A 83 -5.12 -1.85 7.75
C GLN A 83 -5.35 -1.99 6.24
N ALA A 84 -6.33 -1.29 5.69
CA ALA A 84 -6.63 -1.32 4.26
C ALA A 84 -5.47 -0.79 3.42
N ALA A 85 -4.83 0.30 3.86
CA ALA A 85 -3.68 0.87 3.19
C ALA A 85 -2.45 -0.07 3.24
N ALA A 86 -2.17 -0.66 4.41
CA ALA A 86 -1.04 -1.58 4.58
C ALA A 86 -1.23 -2.88 3.79
N ALA A 87 -2.40 -3.49 3.89
CA ALA A 87 -2.73 -4.71 3.13
C ALA A 87 -2.78 -4.44 1.62
N GLY A 88 -3.33 -3.29 1.21
CA GLY A 88 -3.36 -2.88 -0.19
C GLY A 88 -1.97 -2.66 -0.78
N ALA A 89 -1.09 -1.96 -0.06
CA ALA A 89 0.29 -1.77 -0.47
C ALA A 89 1.05 -3.11 -0.60
N TRP A 90 0.87 -3.99 0.37
CA TRP A 90 1.48 -5.32 0.34
C TRP A 90 0.99 -6.16 -0.84
N LEU A 91 -0.33 -6.20 -1.07
CA LEU A 91 -0.93 -6.94 -2.19
C LEU A 91 -0.47 -6.39 -3.55
N HIS A 92 -0.38 -5.07 -3.67
CA HIS A 92 0.11 -4.39 -4.87
C HIS A 92 1.57 -4.77 -5.17
N CYS A 93 2.44 -4.83 -4.15
CA CYS A 93 3.81 -5.32 -4.31
C CYS A 93 3.85 -6.77 -4.76
N ARG A 94 3.07 -7.65 -4.12
CA ARG A 94 3.00 -9.06 -4.53
C ARG A 94 2.47 -9.23 -5.96
N ALA A 95 1.48 -8.44 -6.37
CA ALA A 95 0.97 -8.49 -7.74
C ALA A 95 2.08 -8.14 -8.76
N SER A 96 2.97 -7.19 -8.43
CA SER A 96 4.11 -6.89 -9.31
C SER A 96 5.11 -8.04 -9.44
N ASP A 97 5.30 -8.81 -8.37
CA ASP A 97 6.17 -10.01 -8.41
C ASP A 97 5.57 -11.09 -9.33
N PHE A 98 4.26 -11.28 -9.28
CA PHE A 98 3.55 -12.24 -10.15
C PHE A 98 3.42 -11.78 -11.60
N ALA A 99 3.30 -10.47 -11.83
CA ALA A 99 3.21 -9.90 -13.18
C ALA A 99 4.54 -9.99 -13.97
N GLY A 100 5.65 -10.25 -13.26
CA GLY A 100 6.99 -10.30 -13.85
C GLY A 100 7.64 -8.92 -13.95
N HIS A 101 8.95 -8.92 -14.13
CA HIS A 101 9.76 -7.70 -14.03
C HIS A 101 10.12 -7.07 -15.39
N THR A 102 9.43 -7.44 -16.47
CA THR A 102 9.78 -6.97 -17.83
C THR A 102 8.63 -6.13 -18.39
N CYS A 103 8.87 -4.82 -18.57
CA CYS A 103 7.91 -3.89 -19.22
C CYS A 103 6.51 -3.90 -18.60
N LEU A 104 6.44 -3.87 -17.25
CA LEU A 104 5.19 -3.89 -16.51
C LEU A 104 4.31 -2.68 -16.85
N VAL A 105 3.05 -2.92 -17.20
CA VAL A 105 2.01 -1.90 -17.31
C VAL A 105 0.92 -2.11 -16.27
N ALA A 106 0.13 -1.09 -15.97
CA ALA A 106 -0.87 -1.14 -14.88
C ALA A 106 -1.89 -2.28 -15.04
N SER A 107 -2.26 -2.63 -16.27
CA SER A 107 -3.16 -3.76 -16.57
C SER A 107 -2.58 -5.12 -16.16
N ASP A 108 -1.25 -5.28 -16.19
CA ASP A 108 -0.60 -6.53 -15.76
C ASP A 108 -0.76 -6.74 -14.26
N LEU A 109 -0.70 -5.64 -13.48
CA LEU A 109 -0.96 -5.67 -12.04
C LEU A 109 -2.39 -6.14 -11.76
N LEU A 110 -3.38 -5.62 -12.48
CA LEU A 110 -4.78 -6.04 -12.31
C LEU A 110 -4.94 -7.54 -12.55
N SER A 111 -4.32 -8.04 -13.61
CA SER A 111 -4.38 -9.47 -13.97
C SER A 111 -3.66 -10.36 -12.96
N ALA A 112 -2.66 -9.84 -12.25
CA ALA A 112 -1.87 -10.57 -11.27
C ALA A 112 -2.50 -10.58 -9.86
N ILE A 113 -3.44 -9.68 -9.53
CA ILE A 113 -4.07 -9.60 -8.21
C ILE A 113 -4.64 -10.95 -7.72
N PRO A 114 -5.40 -11.72 -8.53
CA PRO A 114 -5.94 -12.99 -8.06
C PRO A 114 -4.86 -14.01 -7.64
N ALA A 115 -3.72 -14.02 -8.32
CA ALA A 115 -2.59 -14.88 -7.97
C ALA A 115 -1.82 -14.38 -6.75
N ALA A 116 -1.77 -13.06 -6.55
CA ALA A 116 -1.12 -12.41 -5.41
C ALA A 116 -1.94 -12.56 -4.12
N TRP A 117 -3.26 -12.79 -4.22
CA TRP A 117 -4.14 -12.91 -3.06
C TRP A 117 -3.72 -14.08 -2.16
N PRO A 118 -3.56 -13.88 -0.85
CA PRO A 118 -3.16 -14.95 0.07
C PRO A 118 -4.23 -16.04 0.08
N ARG A 119 -3.83 -17.27 -0.22
CA ARG A 119 -4.67 -18.43 -0.03
C ARG A 119 -4.46 -18.92 1.40
N PHE A 120 -5.43 -18.66 2.26
CA PHE A 120 -5.45 -19.26 3.58
C PHE A 120 -5.85 -20.74 3.40
N SER A 121 -4.88 -21.63 3.35
CA SER A 121 -5.13 -23.07 3.52
C SER A 121 -5.29 -23.36 5.03
N GLY A 122 -6.33 -22.82 5.63
CA GLY A 122 -6.69 -23.11 7.01
C GLY A 122 -7.58 -24.36 6.99
N THR A 123 -7.02 -25.52 7.25
CA THR A 123 -7.78 -26.56 7.95
C THR A 123 -8.09 -25.99 9.33
N MET A 124 -9.31 -25.47 9.51
CA MET A 124 -9.88 -25.32 10.84
C MET A 124 -9.98 -26.74 11.40
N THR A 125 -8.96 -27.16 12.14
CA THR A 125 -9.09 -28.31 13.04
C THR A 125 -10.01 -27.86 14.16
N ASP A 126 -11.24 -28.32 14.06
CA ASP A 126 -12.26 -28.27 15.10
C ASP A 126 -11.68 -28.98 16.35
N GLN A 127 -11.16 -28.19 17.30
CA GLN A 127 -10.73 -28.67 18.61
C GLN A 127 -11.87 -28.43 19.58
N HIS A 128 -12.97 -29.17 19.38
CA HIS A 128 -13.94 -29.40 20.43
C HIS A 128 -13.76 -30.85 20.92
N GLN A 129 -13.04 -31.01 22.01
CA GLN A 129 -13.24 -32.06 23.01
C GLN A 129 -13.14 -31.47 24.40
#